data_ed0b6d70f743f7e5f9bc07a197fcd90c
#
_entry.id   ed0b6d70f743f7e5f9bc07a197fcd90c
#
_cell.length_a   1.000
_cell.length_b   1.000
_cell.length_c   1.000
_cell.angle_alpha   90.00
_cell.angle_beta   90.00
_cell.angle_gamma   90.00
#
_symmetry.space_group_name_H-M   'P 1'
#
loop_
_entity.id
_entity.type
_entity.pdbx_description
1 polymer ?
#
loop_
_entity_poly.entity_id
_entity_poly.type
_entity_poly.pdbx_seq_one_letter_code
_entity_poly.pdbx_strand_id
1 'polypeptide(L)'
;MNLPIPNTTLAHSILFKIARIQNVTISNFTKTLYRLTLAVLAGSIWLASGANLAAQQNRHNGRITKSFTEPIEKSTAASSGIGIIVQSFVKEGDRVQVGDRLAAINHSVIKESLAIAVARADSTSRLDLARGQLEIINSQLRAIQSLVDGGHTNQFEVDQKQAEYRTAYSELQSAQDEAQLNRLEVKRIQAELNERFITSPINGVVTELHKQLGENISNSEPEYATVVRVDELKVRFYLDSGTLKRTAVGDRVTVLIGSHRSSSPAIVTYVSPIIDPDSGLGRLDVKIDNRDMQIQSGVICEWSERGTREARAQRDTPTLLKNRSDQEPSPRLQLLNH
;
A
#
# COMPACT_ATOMS: atom_id res chain seq x y z
N MET A 1 -31.64 52.22 10.98
CA MET A 1 -32.41 51.85 12.20
C MET A 1 -31.37 51.43 13.25
N ASN A 2 -31.05 52.38 14.13
CA ASN A 2 -30.03 52.24 15.18
C ASN A 2 -30.64 51.62 16.43
N LEU A 3 -30.05 50.60 16.98
CA LEU A 3 -30.34 50.12 18.32
C LEU A 3 -29.14 50.40 19.23
N PRO A 4 -29.32 50.92 20.44
CA PRO A 4 -28.24 51.44 21.31
C PRO A 4 -27.64 50.37 22.21
N ILE A 5 -26.35 50.57 22.51
CA ILE A 5 -25.51 49.81 23.42
C ILE A 5 -25.85 50.21 24.88
N PRO A 6 -26.06 49.30 25.84
CA PRO A 6 -26.26 49.66 27.25
C PRO A 6 -24.96 49.95 28.00
N ASN A 7 -24.98 51.03 28.75
CA ASN A 7 -23.93 51.61 29.58
C ASN A 7 -23.39 50.72 30.70
N THR A 8 -22.07 50.61 30.79
CA THR A 8 -21.28 49.93 31.84
C THR A 8 -20.96 50.86 33.03
N THR A 9 -21.90 51.62 33.52
CA THR A 9 -21.64 52.59 34.64
C THR A 9 -22.21 52.21 36.00
N LEU A 10 -22.80 51.03 36.16
CA LEU A 10 -23.40 50.61 37.45
C LEU A 10 -22.56 49.65 38.30
N ALA A 11 -21.50 49.07 37.74
CA ALA A 11 -20.65 48.10 38.49
C ALA A 11 -19.58 48.73 39.35
N HIS A 12 -19.17 49.99 39.13
CA HIS A 12 -18.15 50.67 39.90
C HIS A 12 -18.65 51.34 41.20
N SER A 13 -19.96 51.52 41.35
CA SER A 13 -20.53 52.20 42.54
C SER A 13 -20.68 51.27 43.74
N ILE A 14 -20.71 49.95 43.57
CA ILE A 14 -20.97 48.99 44.66
C ILE A 14 -19.68 48.55 45.33
N LEU A 15 -18.56 48.54 44.64
CA LEU A 15 -17.25 48.12 45.18
C LEU A 15 -16.61 49.19 46.09
N PHE A 16 -16.98 50.48 45.97
CA PHE A 16 -16.43 51.58 46.80
C PHE A 16 -17.16 51.79 48.12
N LYS A 17 -18.34 51.23 48.38
CA LYS A 17 -19.09 51.31 49.63
C LYS A 17 -18.78 50.21 50.66
N ILE A 18 -18.11 49.13 50.27
CA ILE A 18 -17.76 48.01 51.17
C ILE A 18 -16.42 48.24 51.85
N ALA A 19 -15.57 49.17 51.42
CA ALA A 19 -14.24 49.46 52.00
C ALA A 19 -14.25 50.45 53.18
N ARG A 20 -15.40 50.90 53.63
CA ARG A 20 -15.49 51.94 54.71
C ARG A 20 -16.08 51.48 56.02
N ILE A 21 -16.24 50.21 56.32
CA ILE A 21 -16.72 49.67 57.58
C ILE A 21 -15.78 48.56 58.04
N GLN A 22 -14.53 48.92 58.38
CA GLN A 22 -13.67 48.11 59.25
C GLN A 22 -12.65 48.95 59.98
N ASN A 23 -13.12 49.78 60.84
CA ASN A 23 -12.33 50.25 61.97
C ASN A 23 -13.12 49.91 63.22
N VAL A 24 -13.18 48.64 63.59
CA VAL A 24 -13.58 48.18 64.88
C VAL A 24 -12.37 47.48 65.54
N THR A 25 -11.91 48.03 66.65
CA THR A 25 -10.79 47.57 67.48
C THR A 25 -11.02 46.13 67.92
N ILE A 26 -10.44 45.12 67.22
CA ILE A 26 -10.48 43.73 67.65
C ILE A 26 -9.37 43.53 68.70
N SER A 27 -9.76 43.13 69.89
CA SER A 27 -8.88 42.88 71.04
C SER A 27 -7.84 41.78 70.65
N ASN A 28 -6.65 41.86 71.26
CA ASN A 28 -5.54 40.94 70.99
C ASN A 28 -5.87 39.46 71.19
N PHE A 29 -6.99 39.13 71.81
CA PHE A 29 -7.45 37.76 72.03
C PHE A 29 -8.06 37.10 70.77
N THR A 30 -8.74 37.86 69.92
CA THR A 30 -9.31 37.37 68.72
C THR A 30 -8.27 37.18 67.59
N LYS A 31 -7.16 37.91 67.60
CA LYS A 31 -6.04 37.78 66.66
C LYS A 31 -5.26 36.48 66.85
N THR A 32 -5.15 35.99 68.09
CA THR A 32 -4.48 34.72 68.41
C THR A 32 -5.36 33.53 68.00
N LEU A 33 -6.68 33.61 68.22
CA LEU A 33 -7.59 32.54 67.80
C LEU A 33 -7.66 32.40 66.26
N TYR A 34 -7.69 33.54 65.56
CA TYR A 34 -7.72 33.54 64.08
C TYR A 34 -6.40 32.99 63.40
N ARG A 35 -5.26 33.25 64.07
CA ARG A 35 -3.95 32.72 63.66
C ARG A 35 -3.85 31.20 63.87
N LEU A 36 -4.45 30.66 64.93
CA LEU A 36 -4.49 29.24 65.23
C LEU A 36 -5.43 28.47 64.25
N THR A 37 -6.59 29.05 63.93
CA THR A 37 -7.51 28.46 63.00
C THR A 37 -6.97 28.49 61.56
N LEU A 38 -6.26 29.54 61.15
CA LEU A 38 -5.58 29.61 59.82
C LEU A 38 -4.41 28.63 59.72
N ALA A 39 -3.67 28.38 60.80
CA ALA A 39 -2.58 27.42 60.83
C ALA A 39 -3.09 25.96 60.75
N VAL A 40 -4.22 25.64 61.37
CA VAL A 40 -4.86 24.31 61.28
C VAL A 40 -5.47 24.08 59.89
N LEU A 41 -6.09 25.08 59.26
CA LEU A 41 -6.61 25.01 57.91
C LEU A 41 -5.47 24.91 56.88
N ALA A 42 -4.36 25.61 57.05
CA ALA A 42 -3.20 25.49 56.15
C ALA A 42 -2.51 24.13 56.28
N GLY A 43 -2.44 23.57 57.49
CA GLY A 43 -1.90 22.23 57.75
C GLY A 43 -2.74 21.10 57.13
N SER A 44 -4.06 21.22 57.15
CA SER A 44 -4.95 20.23 56.56
C SER A 44 -4.94 20.25 55.04
N ILE A 45 -4.70 21.41 54.40
CA ILE A 45 -4.53 21.53 52.95
C ILE A 45 -3.19 20.92 52.50
N TRP A 46 -2.14 21.03 53.32
CA TRP A 46 -0.83 20.45 53.01
C TRP A 46 -0.81 18.92 53.12
N LEU A 47 -1.53 18.34 54.09
CA LEU A 47 -1.68 16.89 54.24
C LEU A 47 -2.57 16.28 53.15
N ALA A 48 -3.58 16.97 52.62
CA ALA A 48 -4.42 16.53 51.55
C ALA A 48 -3.69 16.56 50.17
N SER A 49 -2.74 17.49 49.98
CA SER A 49 -1.94 17.59 48.75
C SER A 49 -0.88 16.49 48.64
N GLY A 50 -0.32 16.02 49.77
CA GLY A 50 0.67 14.94 49.78
C GLY A 50 0.09 13.56 49.45
N ALA A 51 -1.17 13.31 49.79
CA ALA A 51 -1.82 12.04 49.51
C ALA A 51 -2.21 11.89 48.03
N ASN A 52 -2.44 13.00 47.30
CA ASN A 52 -2.76 12.94 45.87
C ASN A 52 -1.54 12.76 44.98
N LEU A 53 -0.33 13.18 45.42
CA LEU A 53 0.90 12.91 44.64
C LEU A 53 1.30 11.42 44.67
N ALA A 54 1.06 10.74 45.79
CA ALA A 54 1.34 9.30 45.92
C ALA A 54 0.34 8.44 45.13
N ALA A 55 -0.90 8.93 44.96
CA ALA A 55 -1.93 8.21 44.16
C ALA A 55 -1.73 8.35 42.65
N GLN A 56 -1.02 9.36 42.16
CA GLN A 56 -0.69 9.53 40.73
C GLN A 56 0.50 8.69 40.27
N GLN A 57 1.42 8.31 41.16
CA GLN A 57 2.59 7.50 40.80
C GLN A 57 2.28 6.00 40.61
N ASN A 58 1.11 5.50 41.02
CA ASN A 58 0.79 4.08 40.97
C ASN A 58 -0.10 3.67 39.78
N ARG A 59 -0.29 4.55 38.78
CA ARG A 59 -1.05 4.24 37.56
C ARG A 59 -0.19 3.72 36.39
N HIS A 60 1.06 3.34 36.64
CA HIS A 60 1.95 2.78 35.60
C HIS A 60 1.93 1.25 35.50
N ASN A 61 1.08 0.57 36.29
CA ASN A 61 0.96 -0.90 36.16
C ASN A 61 -0.24 -1.25 35.27
N GLY A 62 0.06 -1.68 34.07
CA GLY A 62 -0.87 -2.35 33.17
C GLY A 62 -1.58 -1.43 32.19
N ARG A 63 -0.86 -0.60 31.43
CA ARG A 63 -1.43 -0.01 30.20
C ARG A 63 -1.70 -1.16 29.23
N ILE A 64 -2.93 -1.67 29.28
CA ILE A 64 -3.45 -2.52 28.20
C ILE A 64 -3.42 -1.65 26.94
N THR A 65 -2.45 -1.87 26.09
CA THR A 65 -2.35 -1.14 24.84
C THR A 65 -3.39 -1.71 23.90
N LYS A 66 -4.45 -0.93 23.67
CA LYS A 66 -5.51 -1.25 22.72
C LYS A 66 -5.15 -0.73 21.35
N SER A 67 -5.50 -1.49 20.35
CA SER A 67 -5.40 -1.13 18.95
C SER A 67 -6.54 -1.76 18.15
N PHE A 68 -6.48 -1.68 16.83
CA PHE A 68 -7.49 -2.27 15.97
C PHE A 68 -6.82 -3.12 14.89
N THR A 69 -7.54 -4.15 14.43
CA THR A 69 -7.16 -4.88 13.24
C THR A 69 -7.31 -3.97 12.01
N GLU A 70 -6.31 -3.94 11.15
CA GLU A 70 -6.33 -3.26 9.86
C GLU A 70 -6.12 -4.30 8.75
N PRO A 71 -6.65 -4.09 7.54
CA PRO A 71 -6.29 -4.95 6.40
C PRO A 71 -4.77 -4.91 6.22
N ILE A 72 -4.18 -6.03 5.80
CA ILE A 72 -2.72 -6.04 5.53
C ILE A 72 -2.37 -5.08 4.40
N GLU A 73 -3.28 -4.94 3.44
CA GLU A 73 -3.15 -4.05 2.29
C GLU A 73 -4.51 -3.44 1.94
N LYS A 74 -4.50 -2.14 1.64
CA LYS A 74 -5.66 -1.39 1.15
C LYS A 74 -5.19 -0.60 -0.06
N SER A 75 -5.89 -0.71 -1.17
CA SER A 75 -5.59 0.03 -2.38
C SER A 75 -6.86 0.52 -3.05
N THR A 76 -6.79 1.71 -3.60
CA THR A 76 -7.88 2.28 -4.39
C THR A 76 -7.58 2.06 -5.87
N ALA A 77 -8.47 1.35 -6.55
CA ALA A 77 -8.44 1.20 -8.00
C ALA A 77 -8.91 2.50 -8.64
N ALA A 78 -8.03 3.12 -9.41
CA ALA A 78 -8.26 4.37 -10.10
C ALA A 78 -8.16 4.19 -11.61
N SER A 79 -8.84 5.03 -12.36
CA SER A 79 -8.73 5.08 -13.81
C SER A 79 -7.56 5.97 -14.23
N SER A 80 -6.78 5.54 -15.20
CA SER A 80 -5.79 6.37 -15.90
C SER A 80 -6.43 7.24 -17.00
N GLY A 81 -7.65 6.88 -17.44
CA GLY A 81 -8.38 7.61 -18.47
C GLY A 81 -9.59 8.37 -17.94
N ILE A 82 -10.03 9.38 -18.69
CA ILE A 82 -11.24 10.17 -18.42
C ILE A 82 -12.38 9.59 -19.24
N GLY A 83 -13.60 9.61 -18.69
CA GLY A 83 -14.81 9.22 -19.40
C GLY A 83 -15.93 8.74 -18.49
N ILE A 84 -17.02 8.32 -19.11
CA ILE A 84 -18.21 7.82 -18.42
C ILE A 84 -18.06 6.32 -18.21
N ILE A 85 -18.40 5.81 -17.03
CA ILE A 85 -18.49 4.40 -16.72
C ILE A 85 -19.64 3.78 -17.51
N VAL A 86 -19.31 2.89 -18.42
CA VAL A 86 -20.30 2.21 -19.28
C VAL A 86 -20.61 0.79 -18.81
N GLN A 87 -19.73 0.24 -17.97
CA GLN A 87 -19.92 -1.10 -17.42
C GLN A 87 -19.20 -1.24 -16.08
N SER A 88 -19.87 -1.84 -15.10
CA SER A 88 -19.30 -2.33 -13.84
C SER A 88 -19.31 -3.86 -13.88
N PHE A 89 -18.17 -4.48 -13.56
CA PHE A 89 -18.03 -5.95 -13.55
C PHE A 89 -18.09 -6.52 -12.14
N VAL A 90 -18.05 -5.67 -11.11
CA VAL A 90 -17.99 -6.07 -9.70
C VAL A 90 -19.00 -5.31 -8.86
N LYS A 91 -19.29 -5.88 -7.69
CA LYS A 91 -20.11 -5.27 -6.63
C LYS A 91 -19.30 -5.25 -5.33
N GLU A 92 -19.75 -4.46 -4.38
CA GLU A 92 -19.22 -4.49 -3.01
C GLU A 92 -19.39 -5.89 -2.42
N GLY A 93 -18.32 -6.41 -1.81
CA GLY A 93 -18.23 -7.77 -1.29
C GLY A 93 -17.60 -8.78 -2.26
N ASP A 94 -17.44 -8.46 -3.54
CA ASP A 94 -16.83 -9.38 -4.51
C ASP A 94 -15.33 -9.57 -4.25
N ARG A 95 -14.85 -10.80 -4.46
CA ARG A 95 -13.43 -11.13 -4.45
C ARG A 95 -12.82 -10.92 -5.82
N VAL A 96 -11.67 -10.27 -5.83
CA VAL A 96 -10.95 -9.93 -7.05
C VAL A 96 -9.47 -10.28 -6.93
N GLN A 97 -8.85 -10.56 -8.08
CA GLN A 97 -7.42 -10.78 -8.22
C GLN A 97 -6.76 -9.57 -8.90
N VAL A 98 -5.43 -9.47 -8.74
CA VAL A 98 -4.64 -8.45 -9.47
C VAL A 98 -4.90 -8.57 -10.97
N GLY A 99 -5.27 -7.45 -11.59
CA GLY A 99 -5.54 -7.37 -13.02
C GLY A 99 -6.98 -7.67 -13.42
N ASP A 100 -7.84 -8.16 -12.50
CA ASP A 100 -9.26 -8.34 -12.79
C ASP A 100 -9.92 -7.00 -13.13
N ARG A 101 -10.77 -7.00 -14.16
CA ARG A 101 -11.49 -5.81 -14.59
C ARG A 101 -12.61 -5.49 -13.60
N LEU A 102 -12.57 -4.28 -13.04
CA LEU A 102 -13.58 -3.77 -12.12
C LEU A 102 -14.65 -2.96 -12.84
N ALA A 103 -14.24 -2.11 -13.79
CA ALA A 103 -15.13 -1.32 -14.62
C ALA A 103 -14.53 -1.03 -16.00
N ALA A 104 -15.40 -0.59 -16.91
CA ALA A 104 -15.00 -0.04 -18.19
C ALA A 104 -15.56 1.37 -18.35
N ILE A 105 -14.71 2.30 -18.77
CA ILE A 105 -15.12 3.61 -19.26
C ILE A 105 -15.39 3.56 -20.75
N ASN A 106 -16.04 4.56 -21.31
CA ASN A 106 -16.40 4.59 -22.73
C ASN A 106 -15.19 4.31 -23.62
N HIS A 107 -15.27 3.22 -24.37
CA HIS A 107 -14.20 2.68 -25.20
C HIS A 107 -14.60 2.33 -26.62
N SER A 108 -15.82 2.64 -27.03
CA SER A 108 -16.37 2.26 -28.34
C SER A 108 -15.55 2.82 -29.49
N VAL A 109 -15.17 4.11 -29.46
CA VAL A 109 -14.37 4.75 -30.51
C VAL A 109 -12.98 4.12 -30.63
N ILE A 110 -12.33 3.84 -29.51
CA ILE A 110 -10.99 3.23 -29.49
C ILE A 110 -11.04 1.79 -30.00
N LYS A 111 -12.13 1.06 -29.67
CA LYS A 111 -12.34 -0.31 -30.19
C LYS A 111 -12.46 -0.33 -31.69
N GLU A 112 -13.20 0.59 -32.29
CA GLU A 112 -13.31 0.72 -33.73
C GLU A 112 -11.99 1.17 -34.38
N SER A 113 -11.26 2.10 -33.75
CA SER A 113 -9.91 2.49 -34.18
C SER A 113 -8.94 1.30 -34.18
N LEU A 114 -9.03 0.44 -33.16
CA LEU A 114 -8.24 -0.80 -33.11
C LEU A 114 -8.58 -1.74 -34.27
N ALA A 115 -9.88 -1.92 -34.57
CA ALA A 115 -10.31 -2.77 -35.66
C ALA A 115 -9.74 -2.28 -37.02
N ILE A 116 -9.75 -0.95 -37.24
CA ILE A 116 -9.16 -0.35 -38.47
C ILE A 116 -7.65 -0.55 -38.49
N ALA A 117 -6.95 -0.36 -37.39
CA ALA A 117 -5.51 -0.55 -37.30
C ALA A 117 -5.10 -2.02 -37.56
N VAL A 118 -5.86 -2.97 -37.01
CA VAL A 118 -5.67 -4.40 -37.24
C VAL A 118 -5.85 -4.71 -38.72
N ALA A 119 -6.94 -4.24 -39.38
CA ALA A 119 -7.19 -4.44 -40.78
C ALA A 119 -6.04 -3.89 -41.66
N ARG A 120 -5.45 -2.76 -41.30
CA ARG A 120 -4.25 -2.21 -42.00
C ARG A 120 -3.01 -3.08 -41.79
N ALA A 121 -2.78 -3.55 -40.54
CA ALA A 121 -1.61 -4.38 -40.23
C ALA A 121 -1.68 -5.78 -40.89
N ASP A 122 -2.89 -6.30 -41.11
CA ASP A 122 -3.11 -7.59 -41.75
C ASP A 122 -3.04 -7.50 -43.30
N SER A 123 -3.04 -6.29 -43.85
CA SER A 123 -2.92 -6.08 -45.29
C SER A 123 -1.48 -6.34 -45.76
N THR A 124 -1.26 -7.45 -46.47
CA THR A 124 0.06 -7.84 -47.03
C THR A 124 0.26 -7.41 -48.47
N SER A 125 -0.76 -6.85 -49.14
CA SER A 125 -0.77 -6.61 -50.58
C SER A 125 0.43 -5.80 -51.07
N ARG A 126 0.83 -4.75 -50.36
CA ARG A 126 2.00 -3.94 -50.74
C ARG A 126 3.31 -4.68 -50.58
N LEU A 127 3.44 -5.44 -49.51
CA LEU A 127 4.62 -6.27 -49.23
C LEU A 127 4.77 -7.39 -50.29
N ASP A 128 3.66 -8.04 -50.61
CA ASP A 128 3.66 -9.12 -51.61
C ASP A 128 3.96 -8.59 -53.01
N LEU A 129 3.44 -7.42 -53.37
CA LEU A 129 3.77 -6.74 -54.64
C LEU A 129 5.26 -6.41 -54.72
N ALA A 130 5.81 -5.76 -53.67
CA ALA A 130 7.24 -5.41 -53.65
C ALA A 130 8.15 -6.63 -53.69
N ARG A 131 7.76 -7.72 -52.99
CA ARG A 131 8.47 -9.01 -53.02
C ARG A 131 8.45 -9.62 -54.40
N GLY A 132 7.28 -9.67 -55.07
CA GLY A 132 7.15 -10.18 -56.41
C GLY A 132 7.95 -9.38 -57.45
N GLN A 133 7.96 -8.04 -57.32
CA GLN A 133 8.77 -7.15 -58.18
C GLN A 133 10.26 -7.43 -58.02
N LEU A 134 10.75 -7.54 -56.79
CA LEU A 134 12.15 -7.88 -56.53
C LEU A 134 12.54 -9.24 -57.12
N GLU A 135 11.66 -10.23 -57.00
CA GLU A 135 11.89 -11.58 -57.55
C GLU A 135 12.04 -11.55 -59.08
N ILE A 136 11.16 -10.81 -59.77
CA ILE A 136 11.24 -10.62 -61.24
C ILE A 136 12.57 -9.97 -61.65
N ILE A 137 12.91 -8.83 -61.02
CA ILE A 137 14.15 -8.13 -61.34
C ILE A 137 15.39 -8.97 -61.03
N ASN A 138 15.38 -9.69 -59.89
CA ASN A 138 16.46 -10.60 -59.54
C ASN A 138 16.65 -11.73 -60.56
N SER A 139 15.57 -12.29 -61.08
CA SER A 139 15.65 -13.31 -62.15
C SER A 139 16.21 -12.76 -63.45
N GLN A 140 15.79 -11.55 -63.83
CA GLN A 140 16.32 -10.84 -64.98
C GLN A 140 17.81 -10.51 -64.85
N LEU A 141 18.23 -10.03 -63.68
CA LEU A 141 19.64 -9.74 -63.38
C LEU A 141 20.51 -10.98 -63.56
N ARG A 142 20.09 -12.11 -62.97
CA ARG A 142 20.80 -13.38 -63.12
C ARG A 142 20.90 -13.84 -64.57
N ALA A 143 19.82 -13.69 -65.35
CA ALA A 143 19.81 -14.03 -66.76
C ALA A 143 20.81 -13.17 -67.57
N ILE A 144 20.86 -11.86 -67.36
CA ILE A 144 21.80 -10.97 -68.06
C ILE A 144 23.25 -11.24 -67.61
N GLN A 145 23.52 -11.52 -66.33
CA GLN A 145 24.85 -11.93 -65.88
C GLN A 145 25.37 -13.16 -66.62
N SER A 146 24.50 -14.20 -66.84
CA SER A 146 24.90 -15.39 -67.58
C SER A 146 25.18 -15.12 -69.05
N LEU A 147 24.56 -14.07 -69.62
CA LEU A 147 24.82 -13.67 -71.03
C LEU A 147 26.12 -12.92 -71.18
N VAL A 148 26.54 -12.11 -70.12
CA VAL A 148 27.86 -11.47 -70.14
C VAL A 148 28.97 -12.48 -70.02
N ASP A 149 28.83 -13.47 -69.17
CA ASP A 149 29.77 -14.56 -69.00
C ASP A 149 29.93 -15.36 -70.28
N GLY A 150 28.89 -15.46 -71.18
CA GLY A 150 28.90 -16.05 -72.50
C GLY A 150 29.40 -15.13 -73.61
N GLY A 151 29.72 -13.88 -73.34
CA GLY A 151 30.16 -12.88 -74.34
C GLY A 151 29.05 -12.29 -75.24
N HIS A 152 27.77 -12.43 -74.84
CA HIS A 152 26.59 -12.05 -75.62
C HIS A 152 25.97 -10.69 -75.24
N THR A 153 26.44 -10.01 -74.20
CA THR A 153 25.97 -8.66 -73.82
C THR A 153 27.12 -7.86 -73.21
N ASN A 154 26.89 -6.57 -72.93
CA ASN A 154 27.90 -5.67 -72.30
C ASN A 154 27.68 -5.41 -70.85
N GLN A 155 28.72 -4.93 -70.15
CA GLN A 155 28.70 -4.65 -68.72
C GLN A 155 27.67 -3.55 -68.36
N PHE A 156 27.38 -2.61 -69.25
CA PHE A 156 26.43 -1.53 -69.02
C PHE A 156 25.01 -2.04 -68.75
N GLU A 157 24.56 -3.09 -69.43
CA GLU A 157 23.25 -3.70 -69.21
C GLU A 157 23.16 -4.40 -67.85
N VAL A 158 24.27 -5.00 -67.40
CA VAL A 158 24.35 -5.59 -66.05
C VAL A 158 24.26 -4.48 -65.01
N ASP A 159 25.02 -3.37 -65.17
CA ASP A 159 25.02 -2.26 -64.23
C ASP A 159 23.65 -1.60 -64.16
N GLN A 160 22.95 -1.45 -65.29
CA GLN A 160 21.58 -0.96 -65.32
C GLN A 160 20.63 -1.87 -64.52
N LYS A 161 20.66 -3.19 -64.76
CA LYS A 161 19.82 -4.15 -64.03
C LYS A 161 20.19 -4.25 -62.56
N GLN A 162 21.44 -4.07 -62.20
CA GLN A 162 21.90 -3.99 -60.82
C GLN A 162 21.30 -2.74 -60.10
N ALA A 163 21.19 -1.57 -60.83
CA ALA A 163 20.52 -0.42 -60.27
C ALA A 163 19.02 -0.63 -60.08
N GLU A 164 18.32 -1.28 -61.06
CA GLU A 164 16.92 -1.66 -60.92
C GLU A 164 16.71 -2.61 -59.74
N TYR A 165 17.60 -3.61 -59.58
CA TYR A 165 17.55 -4.52 -58.41
C TYR A 165 17.66 -3.77 -57.08
N ARG A 166 18.61 -2.81 -56.97
CA ARG A 166 18.77 -1.98 -55.75
C ARG A 166 17.51 -1.18 -55.45
N THR A 167 16.85 -0.62 -56.47
CA THR A 167 15.59 0.10 -56.34
C THR A 167 14.48 -0.80 -55.80
N ALA A 168 14.27 -1.97 -56.47
CA ALA A 168 13.25 -2.93 -56.05
C ALA A 168 13.53 -3.49 -54.62
N TYR A 169 14.79 -3.67 -54.23
CA TYR A 169 15.18 -4.06 -52.89
C TYR A 169 14.82 -2.98 -51.87
N SER A 170 15.08 -1.69 -52.19
CA SER A 170 14.72 -0.57 -51.34
C SER A 170 13.19 -0.42 -51.19
N GLU A 171 12.42 -0.70 -52.25
CA GLU A 171 10.95 -0.72 -52.19
C GLU A 171 10.43 -1.84 -51.29
N LEU A 172 11.02 -3.04 -51.36
CA LEU A 172 10.67 -4.14 -50.45
C LEU A 172 10.99 -3.76 -49.00
N GLN A 173 12.16 -3.17 -48.75
CA GLN A 173 12.55 -2.70 -47.42
C GLN A 173 11.53 -1.69 -46.89
N SER A 174 11.15 -0.70 -47.72
CA SER A 174 10.14 0.32 -47.32
C SER A 174 8.77 -0.31 -47.03
N ALA A 175 8.35 -1.33 -47.80
CA ALA A 175 7.11 -2.06 -47.56
C ALA A 175 7.17 -2.87 -46.24
N GLN A 176 8.33 -3.45 -45.92
CA GLN A 176 8.56 -4.13 -44.63
C GLN A 176 8.48 -3.17 -43.43
N ASP A 177 9.13 -2.00 -43.56
CA ASP A 177 9.13 -0.97 -42.54
C ASP A 177 7.71 -0.45 -42.29
N GLU A 178 6.92 -0.22 -43.37
CA GLU A 178 5.52 0.18 -43.24
C GLU A 178 4.68 -0.89 -42.57
N ALA A 179 4.84 -2.15 -42.91
CA ALA A 179 4.13 -3.27 -42.26
C ALA A 179 4.49 -3.32 -40.73
N GLN A 180 5.75 -3.06 -40.39
CA GLN A 180 6.16 -3.01 -39.00
C GLN A 180 5.54 -1.81 -38.24
N LEU A 181 5.50 -0.63 -38.87
CA LEU A 181 4.85 0.54 -38.29
C LEU A 181 3.36 0.30 -38.04
N ASN A 182 2.65 -0.33 -38.96
CA ASN A 182 1.25 -0.69 -38.79
C ASN A 182 1.04 -1.66 -37.60
N ARG A 183 1.94 -2.62 -37.39
CA ARG A 183 1.90 -3.52 -36.23
C ARG A 183 2.15 -2.78 -34.90
N LEU A 184 3.06 -1.79 -34.91
CA LEU A 184 3.30 -0.95 -33.72
C LEU A 184 2.10 -0.08 -33.41
N GLU A 185 1.41 0.43 -34.43
CA GLU A 185 0.17 1.20 -34.26
C GLU A 185 -0.95 0.37 -33.61
N VAL A 186 -1.11 -0.91 -34.02
CA VAL A 186 -2.03 -1.83 -33.34
C VAL A 186 -1.69 -1.97 -31.87
N LYS A 187 -0.41 -2.15 -31.52
CA LYS A 187 0.02 -2.26 -30.12
C LYS A 187 -0.27 -0.98 -29.32
N ARG A 188 -0.05 0.19 -29.94
CA ARG A 188 -0.34 1.49 -29.31
C ARG A 188 -1.82 1.62 -28.96
N ILE A 189 -2.70 1.38 -29.95
CA ILE A 189 -4.16 1.51 -29.75
C ILE A 189 -4.66 0.42 -28.79
N GLN A 190 -4.08 -0.78 -28.81
CA GLN A 190 -4.43 -1.84 -27.86
C GLN A 190 -4.07 -1.44 -26.42
N ALA A 191 -2.92 -0.80 -26.20
CA ALA A 191 -2.54 -0.28 -24.89
C ALA A 191 -3.53 0.81 -24.44
N GLU A 192 -3.88 1.74 -25.31
CA GLU A 192 -4.87 2.79 -25.05
C GLU A 192 -6.26 2.20 -24.73
N LEU A 193 -6.66 1.13 -25.42
CA LEU A 193 -7.90 0.42 -25.12
C LEU A 193 -7.84 -0.24 -23.72
N ASN A 194 -6.70 -0.81 -23.35
CA ASN A 194 -6.53 -1.41 -22.02
C ASN A 194 -6.64 -0.38 -20.89
N GLU A 195 -6.20 0.86 -21.11
CA GLU A 195 -6.37 1.96 -20.15
C GLU A 195 -7.83 2.37 -19.93
N ARG A 196 -8.74 1.93 -20.80
CA ARG A 196 -10.19 2.15 -20.62
C ARG A 196 -10.83 1.14 -19.65
N PHE A 197 -10.07 0.17 -19.18
CA PHE A 197 -10.52 -0.76 -18.14
C PHE A 197 -9.83 -0.44 -16.83
N ILE A 198 -10.64 -0.24 -15.79
CA ILE A 198 -10.14 -0.10 -14.43
C ILE A 198 -9.94 -1.49 -13.88
N THR A 199 -8.74 -1.79 -13.42
CA THR A 199 -8.36 -3.12 -12.91
C THR A 199 -8.00 -3.09 -11.44
N SER A 200 -8.11 -4.24 -10.78
CA SER A 200 -7.70 -4.37 -9.38
C SER A 200 -6.18 -4.33 -9.25
N PRO A 201 -5.62 -3.45 -8.41
CA PRO A 201 -4.18 -3.38 -8.15
C PRO A 201 -3.69 -4.48 -7.21
N ILE A 202 -4.58 -5.09 -6.40
CA ILE A 202 -4.25 -6.11 -5.41
C ILE A 202 -5.26 -7.25 -5.43
N ASN A 203 -4.87 -8.41 -4.87
CA ASN A 203 -5.83 -9.47 -4.55
C ASN A 203 -6.61 -9.07 -3.31
N GLY A 204 -7.94 -9.20 -3.31
CA GLY A 204 -8.71 -8.81 -2.14
C GLY A 204 -10.21 -8.85 -2.34
N VAL A 205 -10.89 -8.05 -1.53
CA VAL A 205 -12.35 -7.88 -1.57
C VAL A 205 -12.66 -6.40 -1.84
N VAL A 206 -13.60 -6.15 -2.73
CA VAL A 206 -14.11 -4.80 -3.00
C VAL A 206 -14.96 -4.36 -1.80
N THR A 207 -14.53 -3.32 -1.11
CA THR A 207 -15.23 -2.81 0.08
C THR A 207 -16.11 -1.60 -0.20
N GLU A 208 -15.78 -0.84 -1.23
CA GLU A 208 -16.49 0.41 -1.54
C GLU A 208 -16.36 0.71 -3.03
N LEU A 209 -17.46 1.11 -3.63
CA LEU A 209 -17.52 1.65 -4.99
C LEU A 209 -17.75 3.18 -4.90
N HIS A 210 -16.76 3.96 -5.30
CA HIS A 210 -16.79 5.42 -5.25
C HIS A 210 -17.61 6.03 -6.39
N LYS A 211 -17.78 5.28 -7.49
CA LYS A 211 -18.52 5.71 -8.69
C LYS A 211 -19.45 4.61 -9.17
N GLN A 212 -20.56 5.02 -9.75
CA GLN A 212 -21.59 4.15 -10.29
C GLN A 212 -21.64 4.18 -11.82
N LEU A 213 -22.40 3.24 -12.39
CA LEU A 213 -22.65 3.19 -13.82
C LEU A 213 -23.28 4.49 -14.30
N GLY A 214 -22.75 5.09 -15.37
CA GLY A 214 -23.20 6.36 -15.94
C GLY A 214 -22.49 7.58 -15.36
N GLU A 215 -21.74 7.45 -14.28
CA GLU A 215 -20.97 8.57 -13.71
C GLU A 215 -19.69 8.83 -14.49
N ASN A 216 -19.22 10.07 -14.40
CA ASN A 216 -17.99 10.51 -15.03
C ASN A 216 -16.79 10.32 -14.13
N ILE A 217 -15.70 9.78 -14.69
CA ILE A 217 -14.37 9.75 -14.09
C ILE A 217 -13.55 10.88 -14.70
N SER A 218 -12.89 11.66 -13.85
CA SER A 218 -12.06 12.81 -14.22
C SER A 218 -10.69 12.71 -13.55
N ASN A 219 -9.74 13.55 -13.99
CA ASN A 219 -8.42 13.63 -13.38
C ASN A 219 -8.44 14.10 -11.91
N SER A 220 -9.45 14.87 -11.51
CA SER A 220 -9.64 15.31 -10.12
C SER A 220 -10.24 14.22 -9.23
N GLU A 221 -10.99 13.29 -9.82
CA GLU A 221 -11.66 12.19 -9.14
C GLU A 221 -11.48 10.89 -9.94
N PRO A 222 -10.28 10.31 -9.93
CA PRO A 222 -9.97 9.12 -10.72
C PRO A 222 -10.39 7.81 -10.02
N GLU A 223 -10.78 7.87 -8.75
CA GLU A 223 -11.06 6.71 -7.91
C GLU A 223 -12.37 6.03 -8.33
N TYR A 224 -12.32 4.71 -8.48
CA TYR A 224 -13.49 3.89 -8.79
C TYR A 224 -13.90 2.99 -7.64
N ALA A 225 -12.96 2.21 -7.07
CA ALA A 225 -13.26 1.24 -6.04
C ALA A 225 -12.11 1.10 -5.04
N THR A 226 -12.44 0.82 -3.79
CA THR A 226 -11.47 0.41 -2.77
C THR A 226 -11.46 -1.11 -2.67
N VAL A 227 -10.26 -1.70 -2.79
CA VAL A 227 -10.00 -3.13 -2.60
C VAL A 227 -9.12 -3.31 -1.37
N VAL A 228 -9.47 -4.26 -0.51
CA VAL A 228 -8.71 -4.58 0.70
C VAL A 228 -8.34 -6.05 0.74
N ARG A 229 -7.13 -6.35 1.21
CA ARG A 229 -6.69 -7.70 1.48
C ARG A 229 -6.81 -7.99 2.96
N VAL A 230 -7.69 -8.94 3.29
CA VAL A 230 -8.06 -9.30 4.67
C VAL A 230 -7.75 -10.75 5.04
N ASP A 231 -7.15 -11.53 4.14
CA ASP A 231 -6.61 -12.88 4.40
C ASP A 231 -5.50 -12.87 5.46
N GLU A 232 -4.85 -11.74 5.61
CA GLU A 232 -3.96 -11.38 6.69
C GLU A 232 -4.39 -10.03 7.26
N LEU A 233 -4.27 -9.86 8.57
CA LEU A 233 -4.56 -8.60 9.24
C LEU A 233 -3.31 -8.05 9.89
N LYS A 234 -3.18 -6.73 9.89
CA LYS A 234 -2.14 -6.00 10.59
C LYS A 234 -2.73 -5.34 11.84
N VAL A 235 -1.98 -5.38 12.94
CA VAL A 235 -2.30 -4.61 14.14
C VAL A 235 -1.09 -3.77 14.52
N ARG A 236 -1.32 -2.49 14.74
CA ARG A 236 -0.29 -1.54 15.12
C ARG A 236 -0.42 -1.18 16.60
N PHE A 237 0.55 -1.62 17.39
CA PHE A 237 0.63 -1.27 18.81
C PHE A 237 1.64 -0.15 19.05
N TYR A 238 1.40 0.63 20.09
CA TYR A 238 2.35 1.59 20.64
C TYR A 238 2.71 1.15 22.06
N LEU A 239 3.96 0.67 22.23
CA LEU A 239 4.44 0.01 23.44
C LEU A 239 5.61 0.76 24.05
N ASP A 240 5.81 0.56 25.36
CA ASP A 240 6.94 1.12 26.07
C ASP A 240 8.29 0.56 25.59
N SER A 241 9.38 1.32 25.85
CA SER A 241 10.72 0.96 25.41
C SER A 241 11.21 -0.37 25.98
N GLY A 242 10.76 -0.74 27.19
CA GLY A 242 11.13 -2.00 27.81
C GLY A 242 10.54 -3.20 27.09
N THR A 243 9.28 -3.11 26.68
CA THR A 243 8.61 -4.16 25.87
C THR A 243 9.21 -4.26 24.47
N LEU A 244 9.48 -3.11 23.81
CA LEU A 244 10.10 -3.10 22.49
C LEU A 244 11.48 -3.74 22.47
N LYS A 245 12.34 -3.44 23.46
CA LYS A 245 13.69 -4.06 23.56
C LYS A 245 13.65 -5.57 23.76
N ARG A 246 12.55 -6.11 24.29
CA ARG A 246 12.37 -7.55 24.49
C ARG A 246 11.76 -8.26 23.28
N THR A 247 11.28 -7.51 22.27
CA THR A 247 10.56 -8.05 21.11
C THR A 247 11.41 -7.83 19.85
N ALA A 248 11.50 -8.85 19.02
CA ALA A 248 12.20 -8.76 17.74
C ALA A 248 11.27 -9.10 16.57
N VAL A 249 11.63 -8.63 15.37
CA VAL A 249 10.94 -9.02 14.15
C VAL A 249 11.03 -10.53 13.95
N GLY A 250 9.91 -11.16 13.63
CA GLY A 250 9.76 -12.60 13.49
C GLY A 250 9.28 -13.30 14.76
N ASP A 251 9.20 -12.62 15.91
CA ASP A 251 8.67 -13.23 17.12
C ASP A 251 7.20 -13.60 16.97
N ARG A 252 6.84 -14.76 17.52
CA ARG A 252 5.45 -15.17 17.69
C ARG A 252 4.92 -14.61 18.99
N VAL A 253 3.86 -13.84 18.90
CA VAL A 253 3.21 -13.19 20.04
C VAL A 253 1.74 -13.54 20.06
N THR A 254 1.10 -13.35 21.20
CA THR A 254 -0.34 -13.55 21.34
C THR A 254 -1.03 -12.20 21.42
N VAL A 255 -2.04 -12.01 20.59
CA VAL A 255 -2.91 -10.83 20.60
C VAL A 255 -4.31 -11.25 21.03
N LEU A 256 -4.93 -10.49 21.90
CA LEU A 256 -6.32 -10.70 22.32
C LEU A 256 -7.24 -9.87 21.42
N ILE A 257 -8.21 -10.52 20.77
CA ILE A 257 -9.08 -9.93 19.75
C ILE A 257 -10.53 -9.89 20.23
N GLY A 258 -11.17 -8.76 20.00
CA GLY A 258 -12.59 -8.53 20.25
C GLY A 258 -12.96 -8.40 21.73
N SER A 259 -14.25 -8.22 21.99
CA SER A 259 -14.81 -8.08 23.34
C SER A 259 -14.65 -9.34 24.19
N HIS A 260 -14.63 -10.50 23.55
CA HIS A 260 -14.42 -11.79 24.23
C HIS A 260 -12.94 -12.11 24.47
N ARG A 261 -12.02 -11.24 24.07
CA ARG A 261 -10.57 -11.39 24.26
C ARG A 261 -10.05 -12.74 23.75
N SER A 262 -10.54 -13.17 22.59
CA SER A 262 -10.07 -14.40 21.94
C SER A 262 -8.58 -14.31 21.66
N SER A 263 -7.83 -15.32 22.07
CA SER A 263 -6.38 -15.39 21.88
C SER A 263 -6.07 -15.76 20.42
N SER A 264 -5.31 -14.94 19.71
CA SER A 264 -4.86 -15.22 18.34
C SER A 264 -3.34 -15.13 18.26
N PRO A 265 -2.68 -16.10 17.60
CA PRO A 265 -1.26 -16.03 17.35
C PRO A 265 -0.98 -14.94 16.30
N ALA A 266 0.07 -14.18 16.50
CA ALA A 266 0.53 -13.14 15.59
C ALA A 266 2.05 -13.18 15.45
N ILE A 267 2.55 -12.64 14.34
CA ILE A 267 3.98 -12.55 14.05
C ILE A 267 4.36 -11.07 14.02
N VAL A 268 5.41 -10.72 14.75
CA VAL A 268 5.96 -9.35 14.72
C VAL A 268 6.60 -9.09 13.37
N THR A 269 6.12 -8.07 12.66
CA THR A 269 6.62 -7.68 11.34
C THR A 269 7.50 -6.44 11.37
N TYR A 270 7.30 -5.58 12.38
CA TYR A 270 8.06 -4.35 12.52
C TYR A 270 8.19 -3.95 13.99
N VAL A 271 9.38 -3.51 14.38
CA VAL A 271 9.68 -2.89 15.68
C VAL A 271 10.35 -1.55 15.41
N SER A 272 9.80 -0.46 15.91
CA SER A 272 10.37 0.86 15.70
C SER A 272 11.70 1.03 16.42
N PRO A 273 12.75 1.50 15.73
CA PRO A 273 14.01 1.89 16.38
C PRO A 273 13.90 3.25 17.10
N ILE A 274 12.81 3.99 16.87
CA ILE A 274 12.57 5.32 17.42
C ILE A 274 11.42 5.25 18.41
N ILE A 275 11.60 5.92 19.55
CA ILE A 275 10.59 6.13 20.58
C ILE A 275 10.21 7.60 20.53
N ASP A 276 8.90 7.85 20.51
CA ASP A 276 8.36 9.19 20.58
C ASP A 276 8.67 9.80 21.96
N PRO A 277 9.36 10.95 22.04
CA PRO A 277 9.83 11.49 23.31
C PRO A 277 8.70 12.00 24.21
N ASP A 278 7.56 12.40 23.63
CA ASP A 278 6.44 12.97 24.39
C ASP A 278 5.59 11.88 25.04
N SER A 279 5.35 10.78 24.33
CA SER A 279 4.57 9.64 24.83
C SER A 279 5.42 8.57 25.50
N GLY A 280 6.72 8.48 25.20
CA GLY A 280 7.61 7.42 25.62
C GLY A 280 7.33 6.06 24.96
N LEU A 281 6.53 6.04 23.88
CA LEU A 281 6.07 4.85 23.21
C LEU A 281 6.75 4.69 21.84
N GLY A 282 6.95 3.46 21.42
CA GLY A 282 7.40 3.13 20.08
C GLY A 282 6.42 2.20 19.38
N ARG A 283 6.42 2.25 18.06
CA ARG A 283 5.53 1.47 17.19
C ARG A 283 6.00 0.02 17.06
N LEU A 284 5.05 -0.91 17.14
CA LEU A 284 5.24 -2.32 16.85
C LEU A 284 4.07 -2.77 15.97
N ASP A 285 4.36 -3.35 14.81
CA ASP A 285 3.34 -3.94 13.96
C ASP A 285 3.42 -5.46 14.05
N VAL A 286 2.26 -6.09 14.15
CA VAL A 286 2.11 -7.54 14.11
C VAL A 286 1.16 -7.95 12.98
N LYS A 287 1.37 -9.15 12.46
CA LYS A 287 0.54 -9.77 11.43
C LYS A 287 -0.20 -10.97 12.00
N ILE A 288 -1.50 -11.06 11.73
CA ILE A 288 -2.40 -12.13 12.13
C ILE A 288 -2.84 -12.86 10.86
N ASP A 289 -2.77 -14.19 10.85
CA ASP A 289 -3.33 -15.01 9.77
C ASP A 289 -4.86 -15.03 9.89
N ASN A 290 -5.56 -14.71 8.81
CA ASN A 290 -7.01 -14.62 8.74
C ASN A 290 -7.55 -15.25 7.44
N ARG A 291 -6.90 -16.32 6.93
CA ARG A 291 -7.31 -16.97 5.67
C ARG A 291 -8.73 -17.53 5.71
N ASP A 292 -9.21 -17.88 6.89
CA ASP A 292 -10.58 -18.29 7.15
C ASP A 292 -11.59 -17.14 7.22
N MET A 293 -11.09 -15.88 7.16
CA MET A 293 -11.86 -14.62 7.20
C MET A 293 -12.81 -14.49 8.41
N GLN A 294 -12.49 -15.12 9.52
CA GLN A 294 -13.31 -15.06 10.74
C GLN A 294 -13.12 -13.75 11.51
N ILE A 295 -11.99 -13.09 11.35
CA ILE A 295 -11.68 -11.83 12.03
C ILE A 295 -11.98 -10.67 11.07
N GLN A 296 -12.87 -9.78 11.47
CA GLN A 296 -13.14 -8.56 10.72
C GLN A 296 -12.03 -7.52 10.94
N SER A 297 -11.80 -6.69 9.95
CA SER A 297 -10.99 -5.47 10.12
C SER A 297 -11.75 -4.45 10.97
N GLY A 298 -11.03 -3.66 11.79
CA GLY A 298 -11.62 -2.68 12.71
C GLY A 298 -11.95 -3.22 14.10
N VAL A 299 -11.68 -4.50 14.37
CA VAL A 299 -11.91 -5.10 15.69
C VAL A 299 -10.83 -4.68 16.67
N ILE A 300 -11.24 -4.39 17.92
CA ILE A 300 -10.31 -4.01 18.99
C ILE A 300 -9.39 -5.19 19.33
N CYS A 301 -8.10 -4.88 19.45
CA CYS A 301 -7.05 -5.81 19.86
C CYS A 301 -6.31 -5.30 21.08
N GLU A 302 -5.91 -6.23 21.94
CA GLU A 302 -5.10 -5.92 23.13
C GLU A 302 -3.78 -6.70 23.07
N TRP A 303 -2.69 -6.04 23.44
CA TRP A 303 -1.38 -6.68 23.56
C TRP A 303 -1.34 -7.61 24.76
N SER A 304 -0.85 -8.85 24.58
CA SER A 304 -0.67 -9.80 25.68
C SER A 304 0.82 -10.02 25.96
N GLU A 305 1.28 -9.63 27.15
CA GLU A 305 2.67 -9.86 27.56
C GLU A 305 3.04 -11.35 27.74
N ARG A 306 2.05 -12.22 27.92
CA ARG A 306 2.30 -13.66 28.12
C ARG A 306 2.92 -14.32 26.90
N GLY A 307 2.48 -13.95 25.70
CA GLY A 307 3.03 -14.49 24.46
C GLY A 307 4.49 -14.11 24.19
N THR A 308 4.92 -12.94 24.67
CA THR A 308 6.32 -12.48 24.54
C THR A 308 7.30 -13.31 25.37
N ARG A 309 6.84 -13.89 26.49
CA ARG A 309 7.66 -14.77 27.34
C ARG A 309 7.87 -16.15 26.72
N GLU A 310 6.87 -16.69 26.05
CA GLU A 310 6.95 -17.98 25.34
C GLU A 310 7.86 -17.91 24.12
N ALA A 311 7.81 -16.83 23.36
CA ALA A 311 8.69 -16.58 22.22
C ALA A 311 10.17 -16.46 22.63
N ARG A 312 10.45 -15.92 23.81
CA ARG A 312 11.81 -15.83 24.36
C ARG A 312 12.33 -17.20 24.82
N ALA A 313 11.50 -18.00 25.50
CA ALA A 313 11.88 -19.33 25.93
C ALA A 313 12.26 -20.24 24.74
N GLN A 314 11.64 -20.06 23.59
CA GLN A 314 12.00 -20.80 22.36
C GLN A 314 13.31 -20.30 21.71
N ARG A 315 13.69 -19.02 21.86
CA ARG A 315 14.97 -18.49 21.36
C ARG A 315 16.15 -18.86 22.25
N ASP A 316 15.93 -18.88 23.57
CA ASP A 316 16.98 -19.13 24.57
C ASP A 316 17.25 -20.65 24.77
N THR A 317 16.51 -21.52 24.07
CA THR A 317 16.79 -22.96 24.06
C THR A 317 17.88 -23.21 23.01
N PRO A 318 19.15 -23.46 23.40
CA PRO A 318 20.18 -23.74 22.42
C PRO A 318 19.83 -25.06 21.73
N THR A 319 19.95 -25.08 20.42
CA THR A 319 19.87 -26.28 19.57
C THR A 319 21.06 -27.22 19.88
N LEU A 320 21.08 -27.77 21.09
CA LEU A 320 22.04 -28.77 21.51
C LEU A 320 21.46 -30.17 21.35
N LEU A 321 21.09 -30.59 20.16
CA LEU A 321 20.88 -32.02 19.87
C LEU A 321 20.75 -32.26 18.36
N LYS A 322 21.85 -32.07 17.60
CA LYS A 322 21.98 -32.73 16.30
C LYS A 322 23.42 -32.91 15.89
N ASN A 323 24.21 -33.59 16.74
CA ASN A 323 25.50 -34.15 16.35
C ASN A 323 25.88 -35.34 17.26
N ARG A 324 25.04 -36.39 17.18
CA ARG A 324 25.46 -37.69 17.78
C ARG A 324 24.70 -38.83 17.14
N SER A 325 24.95 -39.10 15.89
CA SER A 325 24.70 -40.40 15.27
C SER A 325 25.12 -40.40 13.79
N ASP A 326 26.36 -40.16 13.46
CA ASP A 326 26.95 -40.62 12.19
C ASP A 326 28.43 -40.79 12.41
N GLN A 327 28.81 -41.76 13.30
CA GLN A 327 30.07 -42.47 13.22
C GLN A 327 29.75 -43.84 12.60
N GLU A 328 29.86 -43.93 11.29
CA GLU A 328 29.99 -45.19 10.58
C GLU A 328 31.30 -45.87 11.03
N PRO A 329 31.25 -47.19 11.32
CA PRO A 329 32.46 -47.96 11.56
C PRO A 329 33.17 -48.25 10.24
N SER A 330 34.44 -47.91 10.19
CA SER A 330 35.38 -48.21 9.08
C SER A 330 35.33 -49.68 8.68
N PRO A 331 35.33 -50.05 7.39
CA PRO A 331 35.47 -51.43 6.94
C PRO A 331 36.92 -51.91 7.13
N ARG A 332 37.10 -52.97 7.93
CA ARG A 332 38.33 -53.75 8.05
C ARG A 332 38.69 -54.37 6.70
N LEU A 333 39.87 -54.08 6.24
CA LEU A 333 40.63 -54.84 5.23
C LEU A 333 40.70 -56.31 5.66
N GLN A 334 40.08 -57.21 4.92
CA GLN A 334 40.44 -58.63 4.88
C GLN A 334 41.25 -58.89 3.61
N LEU A 335 42.56 -58.99 3.81
CA LEU A 335 43.47 -59.73 2.95
C LEU A 335 43.22 -61.21 3.19
N LEU A 336 42.92 -62.00 2.16
CA LEU A 336 43.22 -63.44 2.04
C LEU A 336 43.15 -63.89 0.59
N ASN A 337 44.28 -64.14 0.05
CA ASN A 337 44.79 -65.37 -0.69
C ASN A 337 43.66 -66.19 -1.44
N HIS A 338 43.72 -66.22 -2.71
CA HIS A 338 44.13 -67.32 -3.64
C HIS A 338 44.00 -66.83 -5.09
#